data_30e7ff03dad46207685bd4e8fac528ed
#
_entry.id   30e7ff03dad46207685bd4e8fac528ed
#
_cell.length_a   1.000
_cell.length_b   1.000
_cell.length_c   1.000
_cell.angle_alpha   90.00
_cell.angle_beta   90.00
_cell.angle_gamma   90.00
#
_symmetry.space_group_name_H-M   'P 1'
#
loop_
_entity.id
_entity.type
_entity.pdbx_description
1 polymer ?
#
loop_
_entity_poly.entity_id
_entity_poly.type
_entity_poly.pdbx_seq_one_letter_code
_entity_poly.pdbx_strand_id
1 'polypeptide(L)'
;MAAARTEFKGGSRGRGPGRFRAVGRVLRLPVTGTARGIRRATHAHGAGESGLGKLIELHGVNGAGDVMITVALASTVFFSVPTDEARGRVALYLAITMAPFTLLAPVIGPLLDRLPHGRRAAMAAAMGARALLALVLSGAVVSGSVEMYPAALGVLVASKAYGVVRSAVVPRLLPPRFSLVKANSRVTLCGLLATGVAAPIAAGLQQVGPRWPLYGAFVIFVAGTVLSFTLPRKVDSARGEDRALLAADEQHLHGPLRKPGRRPGLRTVGPAVTHALGANAAIRCLSGFLIFFLAFLLRVHPMTGQSAAVSLGIVGVAAGAGNALGTAVGAWLRSRAPEIIIVTVVAFVLGTAVTAAVFFGAVLVACLAAAAGFAQALAKLSLDALIQRDVPEQVRTSAFARSETLLQVSWVLGGAVGIVLPLNGTLGLSVAAAIIAAGWLTTVRGLIGSARHGGPARPRVA
;
A
#
# COMPACT_ATOMS: atom_id res chain seq x y z
N MET A 1 -86.97 16.69 -15.79
CA MET A 1 -86.84 15.76 -14.66
C MET A 1 -85.39 15.36 -14.53
N ALA A 2 -84.67 15.98 -13.63
CA ALA A 2 -83.22 15.70 -13.36
C ALA A 2 -83.06 15.60 -11.86
N ALA A 3 -82.63 14.44 -11.36
CA ALA A 3 -82.46 14.15 -9.95
C ALA A 3 -81.00 14.52 -9.56
N ALA A 4 -80.88 15.41 -8.61
CA ALA A 4 -79.61 15.78 -8.00
C ALA A 4 -79.14 14.69 -7.02
N ARG A 5 -77.91 14.18 -7.20
CA ARG A 5 -77.17 13.39 -6.21
C ARG A 5 -76.20 14.29 -5.43
N THR A 6 -76.49 14.41 -4.17
CA THR A 6 -75.59 15.01 -3.19
C THR A 6 -74.49 14.02 -2.80
N GLU A 7 -73.19 14.35 -3.10
CA GLU A 7 -72.05 13.60 -2.60
C GLU A 7 -71.61 14.11 -1.23
N PHE A 8 -71.54 13.20 -0.28
CA PHE A 8 -71.03 13.41 1.07
C PHE A 8 -69.48 13.39 1.03
N LYS A 9 -68.84 14.50 1.29
CA LYS A 9 -67.39 14.66 1.37
C LYS A 9 -66.92 14.24 2.74
N GLY A 10 -66.46 12.98 2.90
CA GLY A 10 -65.76 12.48 4.11
C GLY A 10 -64.35 13.04 4.23
N GLY A 11 -64.09 13.84 5.22
CA GLY A 11 -62.76 14.40 5.51
C GLY A 11 -61.84 13.33 6.10
N SER A 12 -60.84 12.87 5.34
CA SER A 12 -59.72 12.10 5.85
C SER A 12 -58.68 13.03 6.44
N ARG A 13 -58.52 13.00 7.78
CA ARG A 13 -57.40 13.63 8.48
C ARG A 13 -56.09 13.00 8.03
N GLY A 14 -55.32 13.66 7.14
CA GLY A 14 -53.96 13.31 6.75
C GLY A 14 -53.05 13.40 7.96
N ARG A 15 -52.52 12.25 8.39
CA ARG A 15 -51.36 12.18 9.30
C ARG A 15 -50.16 12.72 8.52
N GLY A 16 -49.61 13.84 8.94
CA GLY A 16 -48.39 14.44 8.37
C GLY A 16 -47.22 13.45 8.40
N PRO A 17 -46.36 13.44 7.38
CA PRO A 17 -45.19 12.58 7.34
C PRO A 17 -44.23 13.02 8.44
N GLY A 18 -43.97 12.10 9.37
CA GLY A 18 -43.21 12.38 10.58
C GLY A 18 -41.83 13.02 10.31
N ARG A 19 -41.46 13.96 11.16
CA ARG A 19 -40.19 14.69 11.17
C ARG A 19 -38.95 13.79 10.99
N PHE A 20 -39.02 12.52 11.37
CA PHE A 20 -37.97 11.50 11.16
C PHE A 20 -37.66 11.18 9.70
N ARG A 21 -38.63 11.28 8.77
CA ARG A 21 -38.40 11.10 7.34
C ARG A 21 -37.69 12.30 6.70
N ALA A 22 -37.88 13.52 7.22
CA ALA A 22 -37.20 14.71 6.75
C ALA A 22 -35.72 14.72 7.16
N VAL A 23 -35.38 14.37 8.41
CA VAL A 23 -34.01 14.26 8.90
C VAL A 23 -33.22 13.19 8.13
N GLY A 24 -33.83 12.02 7.88
CA GLY A 24 -33.20 10.96 7.08
C GLY A 24 -32.92 11.37 5.62
N ARG A 25 -33.71 12.31 5.07
CA ARG A 25 -33.52 12.81 3.70
C ARG A 25 -32.41 13.86 3.61
N VAL A 26 -32.29 14.73 4.61
CA VAL A 26 -31.24 15.76 4.70
C VAL A 26 -29.85 15.11 4.92
N LEU A 27 -29.76 14.07 5.73
CA LEU A 27 -28.51 13.30 5.93
C LEU A 27 -28.13 12.44 4.71
N ARG A 28 -29.09 12.01 3.88
CA ARG A 28 -28.81 11.22 2.67
C ARG A 28 -28.28 12.05 1.48
N LEU A 29 -28.62 13.33 1.39
CA LEU A 29 -28.25 14.19 0.26
C LEU A 29 -26.73 14.40 0.09
N PRO A 30 -25.96 14.74 1.15
CA PRO A 30 -24.51 14.91 1.00
C PRO A 30 -23.80 13.58 0.74
N VAL A 31 -24.23 12.48 1.36
CA VAL A 31 -23.64 11.14 1.16
C VAL A 31 -23.86 10.64 -0.26
N THR A 32 -25.07 10.84 -0.83
CA THR A 32 -25.35 10.42 -2.22
C THR A 32 -24.66 11.31 -3.25
N GLY A 33 -24.43 12.60 -2.96
CA GLY A 33 -23.68 13.51 -3.81
C GLY A 33 -22.20 13.15 -3.90
N THR A 34 -21.57 12.91 -2.76
CA THR A 34 -20.16 12.47 -2.66
C THR A 34 -19.95 11.10 -3.30
N ALA A 35 -20.84 10.13 -3.06
CA ALA A 35 -20.77 8.81 -3.68
C ALA A 35 -20.88 8.90 -5.21
N ARG A 36 -21.74 9.76 -5.75
CA ARG A 36 -21.85 10.00 -7.20
C ARG A 36 -20.60 10.67 -7.77
N GLY A 37 -20.00 11.62 -7.03
CA GLY A 37 -18.75 12.29 -7.42
C GLY A 37 -17.60 11.29 -7.49
N ILE A 38 -17.43 10.45 -6.46
CA ILE A 38 -16.44 9.39 -6.43
C ILE A 38 -16.63 8.43 -7.61
N ARG A 39 -17.86 7.95 -7.82
CA ARG A 39 -18.16 7.06 -8.95
C ARG A 39 -17.86 7.69 -10.31
N ARG A 40 -18.17 8.97 -10.51
CA ARG A 40 -17.79 9.68 -11.76
C ARG A 40 -16.29 9.70 -11.95
N ALA A 41 -15.51 9.97 -10.91
CA ALA A 41 -14.06 10.02 -10.97
C ALA A 41 -13.44 8.62 -11.20
N THR A 42 -13.91 7.60 -10.50
CA THR A 42 -13.38 6.22 -10.59
C THR A 42 -13.75 5.54 -11.92
N HIS A 43 -14.93 5.87 -12.48
CA HIS A 43 -15.45 5.27 -13.71
C HIS A 43 -15.12 6.08 -14.97
N ALA A 44 -14.41 7.20 -14.86
CA ALA A 44 -14.05 8.04 -15.99
C ALA A 44 -13.13 7.35 -17.01
N HIS A 45 -13.25 7.74 -18.30
CA HIS A 45 -12.41 7.28 -19.41
C HIS A 45 -12.50 5.77 -19.70
N GLY A 46 -13.67 5.16 -19.59
CA GLY A 46 -13.91 3.73 -19.90
C GLY A 46 -13.55 2.77 -18.74
N ALA A 47 -13.11 3.29 -17.60
CA ALA A 47 -12.82 2.45 -16.42
C ALA A 47 -14.09 1.80 -15.83
N GLY A 48 -15.26 2.39 -16.04
CA GLY A 48 -16.54 1.83 -15.63
C GLY A 48 -16.91 0.57 -16.43
N GLU A 49 -16.82 0.64 -17.75
CA GLU A 49 -17.18 -0.45 -18.67
C GLU A 49 -16.19 -1.63 -18.54
N SER A 50 -14.91 -1.34 -18.38
CA SER A 50 -13.88 -2.37 -18.20
C SER A 50 -13.93 -3.07 -16.85
N GLY A 51 -14.61 -2.50 -15.84
CA GLY A 51 -14.64 -2.97 -14.46
C GLY A 51 -13.46 -2.48 -13.60
N LEU A 52 -12.52 -1.71 -14.16
CA LEU A 52 -11.40 -1.12 -13.44
C LEU A 52 -11.89 -0.16 -12.34
N GLY A 53 -12.99 0.59 -12.59
CA GLY A 53 -13.60 1.47 -11.59
C GLY A 53 -14.02 0.74 -10.32
N LYS A 54 -14.61 -0.45 -10.45
CA LYS A 54 -14.97 -1.30 -9.30
C LYS A 54 -13.75 -1.78 -8.52
N LEU A 55 -12.65 -2.10 -9.22
CA LEU A 55 -11.40 -2.49 -8.56
C LEU A 55 -10.78 -1.30 -7.81
N ILE A 56 -10.86 -0.09 -8.37
CA ILE A 56 -10.41 1.14 -7.71
C ILE A 56 -11.21 1.38 -6.43
N GLU A 57 -12.54 1.25 -6.47
CA GLU A 57 -13.42 1.37 -5.30
C GLU A 57 -13.09 0.29 -4.24
N LEU A 58 -12.92 -0.96 -4.66
CA LEU A 58 -12.54 -2.07 -3.77
C LEU A 58 -11.19 -1.81 -3.08
N HIS A 59 -10.22 -1.24 -3.79
CA HIS A 59 -8.93 -0.91 -3.20
C HIS A 59 -9.00 0.28 -2.23
N GLY A 60 -9.90 1.24 -2.48
CA GLY A 60 -10.23 2.28 -1.51
C GLY A 60 -10.79 1.70 -0.21
N VAL A 61 -11.75 0.78 -0.33
CA VAL A 61 -12.31 0.04 0.83
C VAL A 61 -11.22 -0.73 1.57
N ASN A 62 -10.30 -1.38 0.84
CA ASN A 62 -9.14 -2.05 1.42
C ASN A 62 -8.28 -1.09 2.25
N GLY A 63 -7.89 0.06 1.69
CA GLY A 63 -7.06 1.04 2.39
C GLY A 63 -7.74 1.62 3.63
N ALA A 64 -9.04 1.88 3.55
CA ALA A 64 -9.83 2.34 4.71
C ALA A 64 -9.88 1.30 5.83
N GLY A 65 -10.08 0.01 5.51
CA GLY A 65 -10.09 -1.07 6.50
C GLY A 65 -8.72 -1.29 7.14
N ASP A 66 -7.65 -1.26 6.32
CA ASP A 66 -6.28 -1.46 6.81
C ASP A 66 -5.87 -0.36 7.82
N VAL A 67 -6.23 0.91 7.57
CA VAL A 67 -5.92 1.99 8.52
C VAL A 67 -6.73 1.92 9.81
N MET A 68 -7.97 1.44 9.78
CA MET A 68 -8.76 1.22 11.00
C MET A 68 -8.06 0.23 11.93
N ILE A 69 -7.58 -0.91 11.40
CA ILE A 69 -6.82 -1.89 12.18
C ILE A 69 -5.49 -1.30 12.66
N THR A 70 -4.79 -0.57 11.78
CA THR A 70 -3.49 0.05 12.11
C THR A 70 -3.61 1.01 13.29
N VAL A 71 -4.63 1.87 13.31
CA VAL A 71 -4.87 2.83 14.41
C VAL A 71 -5.18 2.09 15.70
N ALA A 72 -6.04 1.07 15.67
CA ALA A 72 -6.37 0.28 16.85
C ALA A 72 -5.14 -0.43 17.45
N LEU A 73 -4.35 -1.11 16.62
CA LEU A 73 -3.16 -1.82 17.07
C LEU A 73 -2.06 -0.85 17.54
N ALA A 74 -1.83 0.25 16.81
CA ALA A 74 -0.86 1.26 17.22
C ALA A 74 -1.22 1.86 18.57
N SER A 75 -2.49 2.17 18.81
CA SER A 75 -2.94 2.68 20.11
C SER A 75 -2.68 1.69 21.22
N THR A 76 -2.97 0.42 21.02
CA THR A 76 -2.85 -0.60 22.06
C THR A 76 -1.41 -1.02 22.30
N VAL A 77 -0.64 -1.27 21.23
CA VAL A 77 0.74 -1.76 21.37
C VAL A 77 1.71 -0.65 21.75
N PHE A 78 1.44 0.57 21.26
CA PHE A 78 2.39 1.67 21.37
C PHE A 78 2.04 2.67 22.48
N PHE A 79 0.78 3.08 22.65
CA PHE A 79 0.42 4.14 23.58
C PHE A 79 -0.04 3.67 24.96
N SER A 80 -0.50 2.41 25.11
CA SER A 80 -1.07 1.91 26.37
C SER A 80 -0.05 1.33 27.35
N VAL A 81 1.23 1.26 26.98
CA VAL A 81 2.29 0.64 27.80
C VAL A 81 3.48 1.61 28.00
N PRO A 82 4.30 1.47 29.08
CA PRO A 82 5.54 2.23 29.25
C PRO A 82 6.47 2.12 28.05
N THR A 83 7.32 3.12 27.81
CA THR A 83 8.13 3.22 26.59
C THR A 83 9.08 2.02 26.41
N ASP A 84 9.66 1.52 27.49
CA ASP A 84 10.61 0.40 27.42
C ASP A 84 9.91 -0.92 27.06
N GLU A 85 8.74 -1.17 27.65
CA GLU A 85 7.90 -2.31 27.23
C GLU A 85 7.38 -2.16 25.81
N ALA A 86 7.01 -0.94 25.38
CA ALA A 86 6.57 -0.66 24.04
C ALA A 86 7.64 -1.00 23.01
N ARG A 87 8.92 -0.73 23.29
CA ARG A 87 10.03 -1.12 22.40
C ARG A 87 10.09 -2.63 22.19
N GLY A 88 10.00 -3.42 23.27
CA GLY A 88 10.00 -4.89 23.20
C GLY A 88 8.79 -5.43 22.42
N ARG A 89 7.58 -4.91 22.69
CA ARG A 89 6.34 -5.30 21.99
C ARG A 89 6.37 -4.92 20.51
N VAL A 90 6.88 -3.73 20.18
CA VAL A 90 7.03 -3.29 18.78
C VAL A 90 8.12 -4.09 18.06
N ALA A 91 9.22 -4.42 18.73
CA ALA A 91 10.25 -5.29 18.16
C ALA A 91 9.69 -6.70 17.86
N LEU A 92 8.89 -7.26 18.77
CA LEU A 92 8.19 -8.53 18.54
C LEU A 92 7.19 -8.44 17.38
N TYR A 93 6.39 -7.36 17.33
CA TYR A 93 5.48 -7.12 16.21
C TYR A 93 6.24 -7.01 14.89
N LEU A 94 7.37 -6.30 14.86
CA LEU A 94 8.22 -6.18 13.68
C LEU A 94 8.79 -7.53 13.25
N ALA A 95 9.24 -8.38 14.17
CA ALA A 95 9.69 -9.74 13.89
C ALA A 95 8.55 -10.62 13.31
N ILE A 96 7.35 -10.53 13.89
CA ILE A 96 6.17 -11.22 13.41
C ILE A 96 5.79 -10.75 12.01
N THR A 97 5.93 -9.45 11.68
CA THR A 97 5.64 -8.94 10.33
C THR A 97 6.56 -9.51 9.26
N MET A 98 7.71 -10.06 9.65
CA MET A 98 8.65 -10.75 8.74
C MET A 98 8.20 -12.18 8.38
N ALA A 99 7.49 -12.85 9.27
CA ALA A 99 7.07 -14.24 9.08
C ALA A 99 6.30 -14.46 7.76
N PRO A 100 5.33 -13.59 7.35
CA PRO A 100 4.62 -13.76 6.08
C PRO A 100 5.54 -13.69 4.86
N PHE A 101 6.57 -12.84 4.90
CA PHE A 101 7.47 -12.68 3.76
C PHE A 101 8.39 -13.89 3.61
N THR A 102 8.81 -14.48 4.71
CA THR A 102 9.63 -15.68 4.71
C THR A 102 8.82 -16.91 4.30
N LEU A 103 7.58 -17.03 4.80
CA LEU A 103 6.70 -18.18 4.58
C LEU A 103 5.94 -18.10 3.25
N LEU A 104 5.49 -16.90 2.86
CA LEU A 104 4.64 -16.72 1.68
C LEU A 104 5.44 -16.51 0.38
N ALA A 105 6.68 -16.01 0.45
CA ALA A 105 7.49 -15.80 -0.75
C ALA A 105 7.64 -17.07 -1.62
N PRO A 106 7.92 -18.27 -1.07
CA PRO A 106 7.95 -19.50 -1.86
C PRO A 106 6.57 -20.06 -2.23
N VAL A 107 5.50 -19.65 -1.50
CA VAL A 107 4.15 -20.22 -1.67
C VAL A 107 3.27 -19.36 -2.58
N ILE A 108 3.50 -18.04 -2.64
CA ILE A 108 2.67 -17.10 -3.41
C ILE A 108 2.69 -17.44 -4.90
N GLY A 109 3.85 -17.78 -5.48
CA GLY A 109 3.95 -18.16 -6.88
C GLY A 109 3.08 -19.38 -7.20
N PRO A 110 3.35 -20.57 -6.59
CA PRO A 110 2.55 -21.77 -6.80
C PRO A 110 1.06 -21.61 -6.42
N LEU A 111 0.73 -20.77 -5.43
CA LEU A 111 -0.66 -20.52 -5.05
C LEU A 111 -1.40 -19.73 -6.13
N LEU A 112 -0.76 -18.74 -6.74
CA LEU A 112 -1.32 -17.99 -7.87
C LEU A 112 -1.51 -18.87 -9.10
N ASP A 113 -0.55 -19.75 -9.38
CA ASP A 113 -0.61 -20.70 -10.49
C ASP A 113 -1.75 -21.73 -10.32
N ARG A 114 -2.09 -22.05 -9.06
CA ARG A 114 -3.21 -22.95 -8.71
C ARG A 114 -4.58 -22.25 -8.67
N LEU A 115 -4.63 -20.92 -8.75
CA LEU A 115 -5.87 -20.12 -8.72
C LEU A 115 -6.17 -19.43 -10.07
N PRO A 116 -6.09 -20.12 -11.23
CA PRO A 116 -6.44 -19.52 -12.53
C PRO A 116 -7.92 -19.13 -12.58
N HIS A 117 -8.76 -19.85 -11.83
CA HIS A 117 -10.20 -19.64 -11.72
C HIS A 117 -10.55 -19.26 -10.28
N GLY A 118 -11.20 -18.09 -10.07
CA GLY A 118 -11.68 -17.69 -8.73
C GLY A 118 -10.94 -16.53 -8.08
N ARG A 119 -10.32 -15.62 -8.86
CA ARG A 119 -9.67 -14.42 -8.34
C ARG A 119 -10.62 -13.53 -7.55
N ARG A 120 -11.89 -13.45 -7.95
CA ARG A 120 -12.93 -12.73 -7.18
C ARG A 120 -13.16 -13.38 -5.83
N ALA A 121 -13.26 -14.71 -5.79
CA ALA A 121 -13.41 -15.46 -4.56
C ALA A 121 -12.18 -15.32 -3.65
N ALA A 122 -10.96 -15.33 -4.22
CA ALA A 122 -9.73 -15.10 -3.46
C ALA A 122 -9.66 -13.70 -2.84
N MET A 123 -10.08 -12.66 -3.59
CA MET A 123 -10.18 -11.30 -3.04
C MET A 123 -11.25 -11.21 -1.95
N ALA A 124 -12.42 -11.84 -2.16
CA ALA A 124 -13.48 -11.91 -1.16
C ALA A 124 -13.03 -12.66 0.10
N ALA A 125 -12.34 -13.79 -0.05
CA ALA A 125 -11.80 -14.56 1.07
C ALA A 125 -10.77 -13.75 1.88
N ALA A 126 -9.88 -13.03 1.20
CA ALA A 126 -8.90 -12.15 1.86
C ALA A 126 -9.58 -10.99 2.63
N MET A 127 -10.66 -10.43 2.10
CA MET A 127 -11.46 -9.41 2.80
C MET A 127 -12.24 -10.01 3.97
N GLY A 128 -12.94 -11.14 3.74
CA GLY A 128 -13.72 -11.83 4.76
C GLY A 128 -12.86 -12.33 5.93
N ALA A 129 -11.69 -12.88 5.63
CA ALA A 129 -10.73 -13.28 6.68
C ALA A 129 -10.34 -12.07 7.57
N ARG A 130 -10.06 -10.90 6.96
CA ARG A 130 -9.75 -9.69 7.75
C ARG A 130 -10.94 -9.16 8.53
N ALA A 131 -12.17 -9.32 8.02
CA ALA A 131 -13.37 -8.99 8.78
C ALA A 131 -13.45 -9.85 10.05
N LEU A 132 -13.32 -11.16 9.93
CA LEU A 132 -13.33 -12.06 11.07
C LEU A 132 -12.20 -11.78 12.06
N LEU A 133 -10.98 -11.57 11.55
CA LEU A 133 -9.82 -11.22 12.37
C LEU A 133 -9.97 -9.87 13.08
N ALA A 134 -10.67 -8.91 12.49
CA ALA A 134 -10.98 -7.64 13.15
C ALA A 134 -11.89 -7.84 14.38
N LEU A 135 -12.83 -8.80 14.32
CA LEU A 135 -13.65 -9.17 15.50
C LEU A 135 -12.80 -9.86 16.58
N VAL A 136 -11.92 -10.79 16.20
CA VAL A 136 -10.98 -11.43 17.16
C VAL A 136 -10.12 -10.36 17.82
N LEU A 137 -9.53 -9.45 17.02
CA LEU A 137 -8.72 -8.34 17.51
C LEU A 137 -9.51 -7.43 18.46
N SER A 138 -10.82 -7.21 18.22
CA SER A 138 -11.64 -6.35 19.07
C SER A 138 -11.79 -6.89 20.49
N GLY A 139 -11.77 -8.19 20.66
CA GLY A 139 -11.69 -8.84 21.97
C GLY A 139 -10.27 -8.77 22.57
N ALA A 140 -9.27 -9.16 21.78
CA ALA A 140 -7.88 -9.25 22.20
C ALA A 140 -7.26 -7.93 22.65
N VAL A 141 -7.63 -6.82 21.99
CA VAL A 141 -7.16 -5.45 22.31
C VAL A 141 -7.62 -4.99 23.71
N VAL A 142 -8.80 -5.43 24.15
CA VAL A 142 -9.32 -5.03 25.46
C VAL A 142 -8.82 -5.93 26.58
N SER A 143 -8.70 -7.25 26.31
CA SER A 143 -8.16 -8.21 27.28
C SER A 143 -6.63 -8.14 27.39
N GLY A 144 -5.94 -7.52 26.44
CA GLY A 144 -4.47 -7.52 26.38
C GLY A 144 -3.91 -8.94 26.08
N SER A 145 -4.73 -9.82 25.52
CA SER A 145 -4.37 -11.23 25.33
C SER A 145 -3.32 -11.41 24.23
N VAL A 146 -2.54 -12.49 24.35
CA VAL A 146 -1.51 -12.89 23.38
C VAL A 146 -2.09 -13.18 22.00
N GLU A 147 -3.39 -13.51 21.93
CA GLU A 147 -4.13 -13.76 20.67
C GLU A 147 -4.09 -12.57 19.69
N MET A 148 -3.81 -11.37 20.18
CA MET A 148 -3.64 -10.18 19.36
C MET A 148 -2.53 -10.37 18.31
N TYR A 149 -1.43 -11.04 18.64
CA TYR A 149 -0.29 -11.21 17.73
C TYR A 149 -0.59 -12.15 16.56
N PRO A 150 -1.10 -13.38 16.77
CA PRO A 150 -1.46 -14.25 15.65
C PRO A 150 -2.63 -13.69 14.82
N ALA A 151 -3.57 -12.97 15.43
CA ALA A 151 -4.65 -12.32 14.69
C ALA A 151 -4.12 -11.17 13.81
N ALA A 152 -3.20 -10.34 14.32
CA ALA A 152 -2.54 -9.29 13.55
C ALA A 152 -1.70 -9.89 12.40
N LEU A 153 -1.00 -10.99 12.65
CA LEU A 153 -0.29 -11.74 11.62
C LEU A 153 -1.25 -12.22 10.52
N GLY A 154 -2.38 -12.79 10.90
CA GLY A 154 -3.42 -13.24 9.97
C GLY A 154 -3.95 -12.10 9.09
N VAL A 155 -4.20 -10.93 9.67
CA VAL A 155 -4.57 -9.71 8.93
C VAL A 155 -3.50 -9.34 7.91
N LEU A 156 -2.24 -9.36 8.32
CA LEU A 156 -1.12 -9.02 7.45
C LEU A 156 -0.98 -10.01 6.27
N VAL A 157 -1.10 -11.32 6.55
CA VAL A 157 -1.10 -12.38 5.52
C VAL A 157 -2.24 -12.16 4.53
N ALA A 158 -3.46 -11.94 5.02
CA ALA A 158 -4.63 -11.71 4.18
C ALA A 158 -4.50 -10.42 3.34
N SER A 159 -3.93 -9.35 3.92
CA SER A 159 -3.65 -8.11 3.20
C SER A 159 -2.63 -8.32 2.06
N LYS A 160 -1.58 -9.11 2.30
CA LYS A 160 -0.60 -9.46 1.25
C LYS A 160 -1.22 -10.34 0.17
N ALA A 161 -2.02 -11.34 0.54
CA ALA A 161 -2.74 -12.18 -0.42
C ALA A 161 -3.66 -11.34 -1.32
N TYR A 162 -4.42 -10.40 -0.75
CA TYR A 162 -5.22 -9.44 -1.52
C TYR A 162 -4.35 -8.64 -2.51
N GLY A 163 -3.20 -8.11 -2.06
CA GLY A 163 -2.29 -7.32 -2.89
C GLY A 163 -1.78 -8.10 -4.10
N VAL A 164 -1.43 -9.37 -3.91
CA VAL A 164 -0.96 -10.27 -4.95
C VAL A 164 -2.07 -10.56 -5.97
N VAL A 165 -3.26 -10.95 -5.53
CA VAL A 165 -4.41 -11.20 -6.42
C VAL A 165 -4.78 -9.92 -7.18
N ARG A 166 -4.78 -8.75 -6.52
CA ARG A 166 -5.02 -7.45 -7.15
C ARG A 166 -4.04 -7.20 -8.30
N SER A 167 -2.75 -7.46 -8.14
CA SER A 167 -1.75 -7.25 -9.19
C SER A 167 -2.01 -8.09 -10.44
N ALA A 168 -2.55 -9.29 -10.28
CA ALA A 168 -2.97 -10.16 -11.37
C ALA A 168 -4.31 -9.74 -12.02
N VAL A 169 -5.17 -9.02 -11.27
CA VAL A 169 -6.49 -8.56 -11.75
C VAL A 169 -6.39 -7.27 -12.56
N VAL A 170 -5.51 -6.33 -12.18
CA VAL A 170 -5.39 -5.01 -12.84
C VAL A 170 -5.20 -5.12 -14.36
N PRO A 171 -4.28 -5.93 -14.91
CA PRO A 171 -4.09 -6.04 -16.36
C PRO A 171 -5.35 -6.51 -17.11
N ARG A 172 -6.15 -7.37 -16.48
CA ARG A 172 -7.39 -7.94 -17.07
C ARG A 172 -8.56 -6.96 -17.15
N LEU A 173 -8.50 -5.92 -16.34
CA LEU A 173 -9.50 -4.86 -16.30
C LEU A 173 -9.08 -3.61 -17.07
N LEU A 174 -7.95 -3.67 -17.77
CA LEU A 174 -7.40 -2.51 -18.48
C LEU A 174 -8.29 -2.13 -19.69
N PRO A 175 -8.75 -0.85 -19.79
CA PRO A 175 -9.39 -0.37 -21.00
C PRO A 175 -8.38 -0.30 -22.17
N PRO A 176 -8.79 -0.44 -23.45
CA PRO A 176 -7.89 -0.50 -24.62
C PRO A 176 -6.93 0.70 -24.76
N ARG A 177 -7.30 1.85 -24.22
CA ARG A 177 -6.50 3.11 -24.29
C ARG A 177 -5.78 3.45 -22.98
N PHE A 178 -5.77 2.54 -22.01
CA PHE A 178 -5.15 2.75 -20.71
C PHE A 178 -3.83 2.01 -20.60
N SER A 179 -2.78 2.69 -20.15
CA SER A 179 -1.56 1.98 -19.76
C SER A 179 -1.70 1.39 -18.36
N LEU A 180 -1.01 0.29 -18.11
CA LEU A 180 -0.95 -0.40 -16.82
C LEU A 180 -0.49 0.54 -15.69
N VAL A 181 0.46 1.42 -15.99
CA VAL A 181 0.96 2.43 -15.02
C VAL A 181 -0.15 3.38 -14.59
N LYS A 182 -0.97 3.88 -15.54
CA LYS A 182 -2.09 4.78 -15.24
C LYS A 182 -3.18 4.09 -14.43
N ALA A 183 -3.44 2.81 -14.70
CA ALA A 183 -4.36 2.01 -13.92
C ALA A 183 -3.86 1.83 -12.48
N ASN A 184 -2.61 1.39 -12.31
CA ASN A 184 -1.99 1.21 -11.00
C ASN A 184 -1.92 2.52 -10.20
N SER A 185 -1.57 3.64 -10.84
CA SER A 185 -1.56 4.96 -10.17
C SER A 185 -2.94 5.34 -9.64
N ARG A 186 -4.01 5.13 -10.43
CA ARG A 186 -5.39 5.41 -9.97
C ARG A 186 -5.82 4.51 -8.83
N VAL A 187 -5.52 3.23 -8.91
CA VAL A 187 -5.81 2.27 -7.83
C VAL A 187 -5.09 2.69 -6.55
N THR A 188 -3.79 2.94 -6.62
CA THR A 188 -2.97 3.35 -5.46
C THR A 188 -3.42 4.68 -4.88
N LEU A 189 -3.71 5.67 -5.72
CA LEU A 189 -4.16 6.99 -5.29
C LEU A 189 -5.52 6.91 -4.57
N CYS A 190 -6.46 6.11 -5.08
CA CYS A 190 -7.74 5.89 -4.42
C CYS A 190 -7.57 5.24 -3.04
N GLY A 191 -6.70 4.22 -2.93
CA GLY A 191 -6.36 3.60 -1.65
C GLY A 191 -5.79 4.61 -0.65
N LEU A 192 -4.86 5.46 -1.11
CA LEU A 192 -4.23 6.48 -0.28
C LEU A 192 -5.23 7.55 0.19
N LEU A 193 -6.09 8.03 -0.71
CA LEU A 193 -7.15 9.00 -0.35
C LEU A 193 -8.15 8.38 0.65
N ALA A 194 -8.55 7.14 0.44
CA ALA A 194 -9.44 6.43 1.35
C ALA A 194 -8.80 6.24 2.73
N THR A 195 -7.50 5.90 2.78
CA THR A 195 -6.72 5.84 4.03
C THR A 195 -6.69 7.22 4.71
N GLY A 196 -6.42 8.30 3.96
CA GLY A 196 -6.39 9.66 4.49
C GLY A 196 -7.72 10.12 5.09
N VAL A 197 -8.85 9.71 4.51
CA VAL A 197 -10.19 9.99 5.06
C VAL A 197 -10.52 9.09 6.25
N ALA A 198 -10.16 7.82 6.18
CA ALA A 198 -10.48 6.85 7.22
C ALA A 198 -9.61 7.01 8.48
N ALA A 199 -8.38 7.53 8.36
CA ALA A 199 -7.47 7.70 9.50
C ALA A 199 -8.03 8.62 10.61
N PRO A 200 -8.54 9.84 10.33
CA PRO A 200 -9.14 10.67 11.36
C PRO A 200 -10.43 10.07 11.93
N ILE A 201 -11.20 9.32 11.12
CA ILE A 201 -12.38 8.58 11.60
C ILE A 201 -11.95 7.48 12.58
N ALA A 202 -10.91 6.72 12.25
CA ALA A 202 -10.35 5.70 13.13
C ALA A 202 -9.85 6.31 14.45
N ALA A 203 -9.14 7.45 14.37
CA ALA A 203 -8.67 8.17 15.55
C ALA A 203 -9.83 8.68 16.42
N GLY A 204 -10.90 9.18 15.81
CA GLY A 204 -12.13 9.58 16.52
C GLY A 204 -12.83 8.39 17.20
N LEU A 205 -12.95 7.26 16.50
CA LEU A 205 -13.51 6.03 17.05
C LEU A 205 -12.65 5.49 18.22
N GLN A 206 -11.34 5.66 18.15
CA GLN A 206 -10.40 5.27 19.21
C GLN A 206 -10.65 6.04 20.51
N GLN A 207 -11.11 7.31 20.45
CA GLN A 207 -11.48 8.09 21.63
C GLN A 207 -12.71 7.53 22.36
N VAL A 208 -13.61 6.84 21.62
CA VAL A 208 -14.77 6.15 22.21
C VAL A 208 -14.33 4.86 22.89
N GLY A 209 -13.31 4.18 22.33
CA GLY A 209 -12.72 2.98 22.91
C GLY A 209 -11.95 2.16 21.91
N PRO A 210 -11.03 1.29 22.36
CA PRO A 210 -10.09 0.56 21.49
C PRO A 210 -10.77 -0.46 20.57
N ARG A 211 -11.99 -0.89 20.85
CA ARG A 211 -12.76 -1.83 20.00
C ARG A 211 -13.38 -1.14 18.77
N TRP A 212 -13.71 0.16 18.88
CA TRP A 212 -14.52 0.84 17.89
C TRP A 212 -13.90 0.93 16.50
N PRO A 213 -12.60 1.23 16.34
CA PRO A 213 -11.98 1.18 15.02
C PRO A 213 -12.02 -0.23 14.42
N LEU A 214 -11.94 -1.28 15.24
CA LEU A 214 -11.98 -2.68 14.77
C LEU A 214 -13.37 -3.11 14.32
N TYR A 215 -14.44 -2.60 14.97
CA TYR A 215 -15.80 -2.75 14.46
C TYR A 215 -16.00 -1.98 13.15
N GLY A 216 -15.40 -0.79 13.03
CA GLY A 216 -15.34 -0.06 11.76
C GLY A 216 -14.65 -0.86 10.67
N ALA A 217 -13.49 -1.45 10.98
CA ALA A 217 -12.77 -2.34 10.06
C ALA A 217 -13.61 -3.56 9.65
N PHE A 218 -14.29 -4.20 10.60
CA PHE A 218 -15.20 -5.32 10.29
C PHE A 218 -16.25 -4.94 9.25
N VAL A 219 -16.98 -3.84 9.47
CA VAL A 219 -18.02 -3.39 8.53
C VAL A 219 -17.43 -3.07 7.16
N ILE A 220 -16.28 -2.39 7.12
CA ILE A 220 -15.59 -2.03 5.88
C ILE A 220 -15.15 -3.29 5.12
N PHE A 221 -14.57 -4.29 5.79
CA PHE A 221 -14.13 -5.52 5.14
C PHE A 221 -15.28 -6.43 4.73
N VAL A 222 -16.40 -6.46 5.46
CA VAL A 222 -17.62 -7.13 5.00
C VAL A 222 -18.14 -6.49 3.72
N ALA A 223 -18.20 -5.15 3.66
CA ALA A 223 -18.55 -4.43 2.43
C ALA A 223 -17.57 -4.75 1.29
N GLY A 224 -16.26 -4.82 1.58
CA GLY A 224 -15.23 -5.22 0.62
C GLY A 224 -15.41 -6.65 0.11
N THR A 225 -15.81 -7.59 0.97
CA THR A 225 -16.13 -8.98 0.60
C THR A 225 -17.26 -9.01 -0.43
N VAL A 226 -18.35 -8.31 -0.17
CA VAL A 226 -19.48 -8.21 -1.10
C VAL A 226 -19.06 -7.53 -2.40
N LEU A 227 -18.31 -6.44 -2.31
CA LEU A 227 -17.85 -5.68 -3.47
C LEU A 227 -16.92 -6.52 -4.37
N SER A 228 -16.12 -7.43 -3.82
CA SER A 228 -15.26 -8.34 -4.57
C SER A 228 -16.04 -9.20 -5.55
N PHE A 229 -17.25 -9.66 -5.20
CA PHE A 229 -18.10 -10.44 -6.10
C PHE A 229 -18.76 -9.60 -7.20
N THR A 230 -18.78 -8.27 -7.07
CA THR A 230 -19.32 -7.37 -8.11
C THR A 230 -18.35 -7.16 -9.28
N LEU A 231 -17.10 -7.60 -9.16
CA LEU A 231 -16.12 -7.55 -10.24
C LEU A 231 -16.58 -8.37 -11.46
N PRO A 232 -16.25 -7.96 -12.70
CA PRO A 232 -16.63 -8.69 -13.90
C PRO A 232 -16.09 -10.12 -13.92
N ARG A 233 -16.89 -11.07 -14.45
CA ARG A 233 -16.51 -12.49 -14.55
C ARG A 233 -15.25 -12.74 -15.38
N LYS A 234 -14.90 -11.84 -16.30
CA LYS A 234 -13.67 -11.92 -17.11
C LYS A 234 -12.38 -11.96 -16.27
N VAL A 235 -12.43 -11.51 -15.00
CA VAL A 235 -11.30 -11.59 -14.06
C VAL A 235 -10.93 -13.04 -13.73
N ASP A 236 -11.91 -13.94 -13.71
CA ASP A 236 -11.75 -15.36 -13.39
C ASP A 236 -11.47 -16.23 -14.64
N SER A 237 -11.38 -15.65 -15.85
CA SER A 237 -11.14 -16.43 -17.06
C SER A 237 -9.62 -16.68 -17.25
N ALA A 238 -9.26 -17.94 -17.49
CA ALA A 238 -7.87 -18.34 -17.82
C ALA A 238 -7.47 -18.01 -19.26
N ARG A 239 -8.36 -17.46 -20.09
CA ARG A 239 -8.06 -17.14 -21.50
C ARG A 239 -6.88 -16.20 -21.60
N GLY A 240 -5.78 -16.68 -22.18
CA GLY A 240 -4.52 -15.96 -22.38
C GLY A 240 -3.33 -16.53 -21.60
N GLU A 241 -3.55 -17.32 -20.51
CA GLU A 241 -2.47 -18.00 -19.79
C GLU A 241 -2.05 -19.31 -20.47
N ASP A 242 -2.99 -20.06 -21.05
CA ASP A 242 -2.70 -21.30 -21.79
C ASP A 242 -1.78 -21.07 -23.02
N ARG A 243 -1.88 -19.90 -23.66
CA ARG A 243 -0.99 -19.55 -24.76
C ARG A 243 0.45 -19.29 -24.32
N ALA A 244 0.67 -18.77 -23.11
CA ALA A 244 2.01 -18.53 -22.60
C ALA A 244 2.69 -19.83 -22.15
N LEU A 245 1.93 -20.77 -21.57
CA LEU A 245 2.42 -22.11 -21.19
C LEU A 245 2.70 -22.96 -22.42
N LEU A 246 1.83 -22.97 -23.42
CA LEU A 246 2.02 -23.70 -24.68
C LEU A 246 3.18 -23.14 -25.51
N ALA A 247 3.38 -21.81 -25.55
CA ALA A 247 4.53 -21.21 -26.23
C ALA A 247 5.86 -21.52 -25.54
N ALA A 248 5.88 -21.66 -24.22
CA ALA A 248 7.07 -22.08 -23.47
C ALA A 248 7.36 -23.57 -23.67
N ASP A 249 6.33 -24.42 -23.76
CA ASP A 249 6.48 -25.85 -24.03
C ASP A 249 6.87 -26.12 -25.50
N GLU A 250 6.31 -25.40 -26.46
CA GLU A 250 6.73 -25.54 -27.88
C GLU A 250 8.18 -25.13 -28.11
N GLN A 251 8.72 -24.14 -27.39
CA GLN A 251 10.14 -23.80 -27.44
C GLN A 251 11.03 -24.84 -26.76
N HIS A 252 10.51 -25.67 -25.85
CA HIS A 252 11.26 -26.79 -25.26
C HIS A 252 11.26 -28.06 -26.08
N LEU A 253 10.29 -28.23 -26.99
CA LEU A 253 10.19 -29.43 -27.83
C LEU A 253 11.09 -29.40 -29.10
N HIS A 254 11.62 -28.25 -29.50
CA HIS A 254 12.37 -28.08 -30.75
C HIS A 254 13.82 -27.58 -30.58
N GLY A 255 14.35 -27.53 -29.36
CA GLY A 255 15.75 -27.14 -29.09
C GLY A 255 16.63 -28.31 -28.68
N PRO A 256 17.92 -28.40 -29.16
CA PRO A 256 18.84 -29.44 -28.70
C PRO A 256 19.02 -29.35 -27.18
N LEU A 257 19.01 -30.51 -26.51
CA LEU A 257 19.17 -30.74 -25.08
C LEU A 257 20.26 -29.83 -24.48
N ARG A 258 19.86 -28.66 -24.02
CA ARG A 258 20.75 -27.75 -23.29
C ARG A 258 20.81 -28.24 -21.84
N LYS A 259 22.01 -28.57 -21.38
CA LYS A 259 22.31 -28.96 -20.00
C LYS A 259 21.54 -28.05 -19.01
N PRO A 260 20.99 -28.59 -17.91
CA PRO A 260 20.28 -27.77 -16.92
C PRO A 260 21.17 -26.65 -16.39
N GLY A 261 21.06 -25.49 -17.02
CA GLY A 261 21.82 -24.29 -16.67
C GLY A 261 21.39 -23.83 -15.26
N ARG A 262 22.38 -23.43 -14.49
CA ARG A 262 22.25 -22.80 -13.19
C ARG A 262 21.06 -21.85 -13.18
N ARG A 263 20.10 -22.05 -12.27
CA ARG A 263 18.89 -21.20 -12.14
C ARG A 263 19.26 -19.73 -12.22
N PRO A 264 18.61 -18.89 -13.07
CA PRO A 264 18.93 -17.50 -13.22
C PRO A 264 18.83 -16.79 -11.85
N GLY A 265 19.96 -16.29 -11.35
CA GLY A 265 20.01 -15.52 -10.12
C GLY A 265 19.88 -14.01 -10.38
N LEU A 266 19.96 -13.18 -9.35
CA LEU A 266 19.96 -11.70 -9.46
C LEU A 266 21.07 -11.15 -10.40
N ARG A 267 22.09 -11.95 -10.71
CA ARG A 267 23.16 -11.60 -11.67
C ARG A 267 22.73 -11.60 -13.15
N THR A 268 21.58 -12.19 -13.47
CA THR A 268 20.95 -12.14 -14.80
C THR A 268 20.13 -10.87 -15.02
N VAL A 269 19.88 -10.13 -13.96
CA VAL A 269 19.19 -8.84 -13.99
C VAL A 269 20.24 -7.77 -14.25
N GLY A 270 20.08 -6.96 -15.28
CA GLY A 270 21.08 -5.97 -15.70
C GLY A 270 21.54 -5.02 -14.57
N PRO A 271 22.75 -4.41 -14.68
CA PRO A 271 23.33 -3.56 -13.63
C PRO A 271 22.44 -2.37 -13.27
N ALA A 272 21.66 -1.82 -14.22
CA ALA A 272 20.72 -0.73 -13.97
C ALA A 272 19.66 -1.11 -12.93
N VAL A 273 19.08 -2.30 -13.04
CA VAL A 273 18.06 -2.77 -12.10
C VAL A 273 18.66 -3.06 -10.72
N THR A 274 19.87 -3.62 -10.64
CA THR A 274 20.52 -3.89 -9.35
C THR A 274 20.88 -2.61 -8.60
N HIS A 275 21.35 -1.57 -9.28
CA HIS A 275 21.62 -0.26 -8.66
C HIS A 275 20.33 0.45 -8.24
N ALA A 276 19.31 0.42 -9.07
CA ALA A 276 17.99 0.94 -8.75
C ALA A 276 17.37 0.22 -7.53
N LEU A 277 17.56 -1.09 -7.43
CA LEU A 277 17.11 -1.89 -6.30
C LEU A 277 17.84 -1.51 -5.01
N GLY A 278 19.17 -1.29 -5.06
CA GLY A 278 19.96 -0.81 -3.92
C GLY A 278 19.50 0.57 -3.42
N ALA A 279 19.25 1.51 -4.34
CA ALA A 279 18.71 2.82 -4.01
C ALA A 279 17.33 2.74 -3.34
N ASN A 280 16.44 1.92 -3.90
CA ASN A 280 15.11 1.68 -3.31
C ASN A 280 15.20 0.99 -1.95
N ALA A 281 16.15 0.06 -1.76
CA ALA A 281 16.41 -0.58 -0.48
C ALA A 281 16.83 0.42 0.59
N ALA A 282 17.69 1.40 0.26
CA ALA A 282 18.08 2.47 1.17
C ALA A 282 16.90 3.39 1.54
N ILE A 283 16.05 3.76 0.57
CA ILE A 283 14.84 4.55 0.84
C ILE A 283 13.86 3.76 1.73
N ARG A 284 13.70 2.46 1.50
CA ARG A 284 12.85 1.59 2.33
C ARG A 284 13.41 1.44 3.75
N CYS A 285 14.73 1.29 3.88
CA CYS A 285 15.42 1.27 5.17
C CYS A 285 15.18 2.59 5.92
N LEU A 286 15.38 3.73 5.27
CA LEU A 286 15.06 5.04 5.84
C LEU A 286 13.60 5.14 6.27
N SER A 287 12.66 4.68 5.45
CA SER A 287 11.24 4.73 5.77
C SER A 287 10.91 3.92 7.03
N GLY A 288 11.44 2.70 7.13
CA GLY A 288 11.31 1.88 8.34
C GLY A 288 11.93 2.54 9.56
N PHE A 289 13.15 3.07 9.41
CA PHE A 289 13.85 3.81 10.46
C PHE A 289 13.03 5.01 10.96
N LEU A 290 12.57 5.89 10.07
CA LEU A 290 11.83 7.08 10.44
C LEU A 290 10.50 6.76 11.14
N ILE A 291 9.77 5.74 10.67
CA ILE A 291 8.50 5.34 11.29
C ILE A 291 8.71 5.01 12.77
N PHE A 292 9.64 4.10 13.08
CA PHE A 292 9.82 3.66 14.47
C PHE A 292 10.62 4.65 15.30
N PHE A 293 11.68 5.22 14.76
CA PHE A 293 12.49 6.21 15.49
C PHE A 293 11.66 7.45 15.86
N LEU A 294 10.96 8.05 14.90
CA LEU A 294 10.14 9.23 15.18
C LEU A 294 8.91 8.88 16.04
N ALA A 295 8.36 7.66 15.92
CA ALA A 295 7.30 7.23 16.80
C ALA A 295 7.73 7.26 18.27
N PHE A 296 8.90 6.71 18.59
CA PHE A 296 9.42 6.72 19.95
C PHE A 296 9.95 8.10 20.38
N LEU A 297 10.66 8.79 19.48
CA LEU A 297 11.20 10.13 19.77
C LEU A 297 10.06 11.12 20.10
N LEU A 298 9.03 11.21 19.26
CA LEU A 298 7.93 12.15 19.43
C LEU A 298 6.95 11.74 20.53
N ARG A 299 6.99 10.49 20.96
CA ARG A 299 6.26 10.06 22.14
C ARG A 299 6.87 10.62 23.42
N VAL A 300 8.21 10.63 23.52
CA VAL A 300 8.96 11.11 24.69
C VAL A 300 9.19 12.62 24.62
N HIS A 301 9.51 13.12 23.43
CA HIS A 301 9.78 14.53 23.14
C HIS A 301 8.84 15.02 22.04
N PRO A 302 7.57 15.33 22.36
CA PRO A 302 6.64 15.85 21.36
C PRO A 302 7.08 17.22 20.84
N MET A 303 6.59 17.60 19.67
CA MET A 303 6.83 18.92 19.09
C MET A 303 6.30 20.01 20.04
N THR A 304 6.99 21.14 20.12
CA THR A 304 6.69 22.24 21.02
C THR A 304 5.21 22.67 20.96
N GLY A 305 4.56 22.67 22.11
CA GLY A 305 3.15 23.07 22.23
C GLY A 305 2.12 22.02 21.77
N GLN A 306 2.56 20.77 21.48
CA GLN A 306 1.67 19.73 20.94
C GLN A 306 1.70 18.45 21.77
N SER A 307 0.64 17.64 21.67
CA SER A 307 0.65 16.28 22.23
C SER A 307 1.46 15.32 21.33
N ALA A 308 1.92 14.21 21.91
CA ALA A 308 2.60 13.16 21.15
C ALA A 308 1.77 12.64 19.97
N ALA A 309 0.46 12.45 20.18
CA ALA A 309 -0.46 11.99 19.15
C ALA A 309 -0.58 12.98 17.97
N VAL A 310 -0.64 14.28 18.25
CA VAL A 310 -0.70 15.34 17.22
C VAL A 310 0.62 15.40 16.47
N SER A 311 1.75 15.37 17.18
CA SER A 311 3.09 15.37 16.55
C SER A 311 3.29 14.20 15.60
N LEU A 312 2.88 12.99 16.00
CA LEU A 312 2.90 11.80 15.16
C LEU A 312 1.93 11.91 13.98
N GLY A 313 0.75 12.49 14.22
CA GLY A 313 -0.24 12.76 13.18
C GLY A 313 0.30 13.68 12.09
N ILE A 314 1.00 14.75 12.43
CA ILE A 314 1.63 15.69 11.49
C ILE A 314 2.66 14.96 10.63
N VAL A 315 3.57 14.17 11.24
CA VAL A 315 4.58 13.40 10.52
C VAL A 315 3.94 12.38 9.59
N GLY A 316 2.91 11.67 10.07
CA GLY A 316 2.16 10.69 9.27
C GLY A 316 1.46 11.33 8.06
N VAL A 317 0.80 12.47 8.25
CA VAL A 317 0.16 13.25 7.18
C VAL A 317 1.20 13.76 6.19
N ALA A 318 2.33 14.29 6.66
CA ALA A 318 3.41 14.77 5.81
C ALA A 318 3.97 13.63 4.94
N ALA A 319 4.26 12.47 5.52
CA ALA A 319 4.74 11.30 4.78
C ALA A 319 3.70 10.81 3.76
N GLY A 320 2.41 10.77 4.14
CA GLY A 320 1.30 10.39 3.26
C GLY A 320 1.11 11.35 2.09
N ALA A 321 1.14 12.66 2.36
CA ALA A 321 1.06 13.70 1.33
C ALA A 321 2.25 13.62 0.36
N GLY A 322 3.47 13.44 0.89
CA GLY A 322 4.65 13.19 0.07
C GLY A 322 4.49 11.99 -0.84
N ASN A 323 4.02 10.86 -0.31
CA ASN A 323 3.77 9.65 -1.08
C ASN A 323 2.71 9.84 -2.18
N ALA A 324 1.63 10.59 -1.89
CA ALA A 324 0.63 10.96 -2.87
C ALA A 324 1.22 11.81 -4.00
N LEU A 325 1.99 12.84 -3.66
CA LEU A 325 2.67 13.70 -4.62
C LEU A 325 3.68 12.90 -5.46
N GLY A 326 4.48 12.04 -4.86
CA GLY A 326 5.42 11.17 -5.58
C GLY A 326 4.72 10.25 -6.57
N THR A 327 3.57 9.67 -6.19
CA THR A 327 2.75 8.85 -7.08
C THR A 327 2.17 9.67 -8.24
N ALA A 328 1.68 10.88 -7.99
CA ALA A 328 1.12 11.77 -9.00
C ALA A 328 2.20 12.24 -9.99
N VAL A 329 3.37 12.68 -9.48
CA VAL A 329 4.52 13.09 -10.29
C VAL A 329 5.06 11.91 -11.11
N GLY A 330 5.15 10.71 -10.53
CA GLY A 330 5.55 9.50 -11.23
C GLY A 330 4.63 9.13 -12.38
N ALA A 331 3.32 9.35 -12.22
CA ALA A 331 2.35 9.16 -13.30
C ALA A 331 2.54 10.16 -14.47
N TRP A 332 3.07 11.36 -14.20
CA TRP A 332 3.33 12.40 -15.18
C TRP A 332 4.71 12.25 -15.86
N LEU A 333 5.75 11.84 -15.11
CA LEU A 333 7.14 11.70 -15.62
C LEU A 333 7.38 10.46 -16.52
N ARG A 334 6.40 9.90 -17.08
CA ARG A 334 6.25 8.59 -17.75
C ARG A 334 7.28 8.19 -18.80
N SER A 335 8.02 9.13 -19.37
CA SER A 335 8.89 8.89 -20.55
C SER A 335 10.36 9.23 -20.32
N ARG A 336 10.76 9.58 -19.11
CA ARG A 336 12.13 10.03 -18.82
C ARG A 336 12.93 8.93 -18.11
N ALA A 337 14.24 8.92 -18.32
CA ALA A 337 15.17 7.93 -17.79
C ALA A 337 14.94 7.64 -16.31
N PRO A 338 14.41 6.47 -15.94
CA PRO A 338 14.06 6.13 -14.56
C PRO A 338 15.29 6.11 -13.64
N GLU A 339 16.48 5.89 -14.19
CA GLU A 339 17.75 5.94 -13.48
C GLU A 339 18.04 7.35 -12.93
N ILE A 340 17.82 8.38 -13.76
CA ILE A 340 18.03 9.79 -13.37
C ILE A 340 17.05 10.17 -12.28
N ILE A 341 15.79 9.75 -12.40
CA ILE A 341 14.75 9.99 -11.39
C ILE A 341 15.19 9.43 -10.04
N ILE A 342 15.67 8.18 -10.00
CA ILE A 342 16.10 7.53 -8.77
C ILE A 342 17.26 8.30 -8.13
N VAL A 343 18.31 8.65 -8.88
CA VAL A 343 19.47 9.39 -8.36
C VAL A 343 19.07 10.75 -7.81
N THR A 344 18.25 11.49 -8.55
CA THR A 344 17.80 12.83 -8.16
C THR A 344 16.97 12.78 -6.88
N VAL A 345 16.06 11.80 -6.79
CA VAL A 345 15.17 11.65 -5.63
C VAL A 345 15.94 11.23 -4.39
N VAL A 346 16.91 10.31 -4.52
CA VAL A 346 17.79 9.92 -3.39
C VAL A 346 18.64 11.10 -2.93
N ALA A 347 19.21 11.88 -3.87
CA ALA A 347 19.97 13.10 -3.54
C ALA A 347 19.10 14.14 -2.83
N PHE A 348 17.85 14.32 -3.25
CA PHE A 348 16.89 15.22 -2.61
C PHE A 348 16.61 14.80 -1.16
N VAL A 349 16.36 13.51 -0.92
CA VAL A 349 16.16 13.00 0.46
C VAL A 349 17.43 13.14 1.29
N LEU A 350 18.59 12.89 0.70
CA LEU A 350 19.88 13.09 1.39
C LEU A 350 20.04 14.55 1.85
N GLY A 351 19.78 15.51 0.95
CA GLY A 351 19.81 16.93 1.30
C GLY A 351 18.87 17.28 2.43
N THR A 352 17.63 16.81 2.37
CA THR A 352 16.64 17.06 3.45
C THR A 352 17.04 16.38 4.76
N ALA A 353 17.59 15.17 4.72
CA ALA A 353 18.05 14.46 5.92
C ALA A 353 19.22 15.15 6.59
N VAL A 354 20.22 15.60 5.82
CA VAL A 354 21.38 16.36 6.33
C VAL A 354 20.90 17.70 6.94
N THR A 355 20.06 18.44 6.24
CA THR A 355 19.50 19.71 6.75
C THR A 355 18.74 19.49 8.05
N ALA A 356 17.92 18.42 8.13
CA ALA A 356 17.17 18.09 9.33
C ALA A 356 18.09 17.63 10.49
N ALA A 357 19.21 16.99 10.20
CA ALA A 357 20.18 16.60 11.21
C ALA A 357 20.95 17.80 11.80
N VAL A 358 21.28 18.80 10.95
CA VAL A 358 22.00 20.01 11.37
C VAL A 358 21.08 20.99 12.11
N PHE A 359 19.90 21.22 11.61
CA PHE A 359 18.94 22.21 12.12
C PHE A 359 17.71 21.53 12.74
N PHE A 360 17.94 20.60 13.68
CA PHE A 360 16.84 19.81 14.25
C PHE A 360 15.64 20.66 14.67
N GLY A 361 14.47 20.36 14.12
CA GLY A 361 13.22 21.08 14.37
C GLY A 361 11.99 20.41 13.79
N ALA A 362 10.83 20.72 14.36
CA ALA A 362 9.55 20.09 14.01
C ALA A 362 9.22 20.18 12.51
N VAL A 363 9.47 21.36 11.91
CA VAL A 363 9.21 21.58 10.48
C VAL A 363 10.11 20.72 9.61
N LEU A 364 11.40 20.63 9.94
CA LEU A 364 12.37 19.84 9.17
C LEU A 364 12.12 18.33 9.30
N VAL A 365 11.67 17.87 10.46
CA VAL A 365 11.22 16.47 10.66
C VAL A 365 10.03 16.17 9.76
N ALA A 366 9.03 17.04 9.71
CA ALA A 366 7.87 16.89 8.83
C ALA A 366 8.26 16.96 7.33
N CYS A 367 9.16 17.88 6.95
CA CYS A 367 9.71 17.98 5.60
C CYS A 367 10.46 16.70 5.20
N LEU A 368 11.28 16.14 6.09
CA LEU A 368 11.98 14.88 5.85
C LEU A 368 11.00 13.70 5.67
N ALA A 369 9.96 13.65 6.49
CA ALA A 369 8.92 12.63 6.36
C ALA A 369 8.18 12.74 4.99
N ALA A 370 7.85 13.96 4.58
CA ALA A 370 7.25 14.22 3.27
C ALA A 370 8.20 13.85 2.12
N ALA A 371 9.48 14.24 2.20
CA ALA A 371 10.49 13.90 1.22
C ALA A 371 10.72 12.38 1.11
N ALA A 372 10.78 11.68 2.25
CA ALA A 372 10.89 10.23 2.28
C ALA A 372 9.69 9.52 1.64
N GLY A 373 8.46 9.98 1.95
CA GLY A 373 7.24 9.48 1.31
C GLY A 373 7.22 9.71 -0.20
N PHE A 374 7.56 10.92 -0.64
CA PHE A 374 7.68 11.29 -2.05
C PHE A 374 8.69 10.40 -2.78
N ALA A 375 9.88 10.27 -2.21
CA ALA A 375 10.95 9.46 -2.76
C ALA A 375 10.58 7.99 -2.87
N GLN A 376 9.95 7.45 -1.83
CA GLN A 376 9.52 6.05 -1.79
C GLN A 376 8.57 5.72 -2.93
N ALA A 377 7.57 6.57 -3.20
CA ALA A 377 6.62 6.36 -4.29
C ALA A 377 7.28 6.45 -5.66
N LEU A 378 8.05 7.52 -5.87
CA LEU A 378 8.63 7.82 -7.18
C LEU A 378 9.75 6.84 -7.55
N ALA A 379 10.63 6.49 -6.59
CA ALA A 379 11.69 5.52 -6.81
C ALA A 379 11.14 4.11 -7.04
N LYS A 380 10.06 3.72 -6.34
CA LYS A 380 9.40 2.42 -6.56
C LYS A 380 8.79 2.34 -7.96
N LEU A 381 8.08 3.37 -8.41
CA LEU A 381 7.53 3.43 -9.77
C LEU A 381 8.63 3.35 -10.84
N SER A 382 9.77 4.00 -10.59
CA SER A 382 10.94 3.98 -11.49
C SER A 382 11.61 2.60 -11.52
N LEU A 383 11.74 1.93 -10.36
CA LEU A 383 12.26 0.57 -10.28
C LEU A 383 11.35 -0.42 -11.02
N ASP A 384 10.04 -0.32 -10.84
CA ASP A 384 9.08 -1.17 -11.52
C ASP A 384 9.14 -0.99 -13.05
N ALA A 385 9.35 0.25 -13.52
CA ALA A 385 9.56 0.54 -14.94
C ALA A 385 10.86 -0.08 -15.47
N LEU A 386 11.96 -0.04 -14.69
CA LEU A 386 13.23 -0.69 -15.05
C LEU A 386 13.09 -2.21 -15.14
N ILE A 387 12.43 -2.83 -14.16
CA ILE A 387 12.19 -4.27 -14.19
C ILE A 387 11.34 -4.65 -15.42
N GLN A 388 10.33 -3.85 -15.77
CA GLN A 388 9.50 -4.10 -16.95
C GLN A 388 10.27 -3.93 -18.26
N ARG A 389 11.22 -2.99 -18.32
CA ARG A 389 12.02 -2.70 -19.52
C ARG A 389 13.16 -3.69 -19.74
N ASP A 390 13.91 -4.01 -18.68
CA ASP A 390 15.22 -4.65 -18.76
C ASP A 390 15.19 -6.17 -18.41
N VAL A 391 14.11 -6.65 -17.77
CA VAL A 391 14.00 -8.06 -17.36
C VAL A 391 13.14 -8.84 -18.34
N PRO A 392 13.64 -9.96 -18.89
CA PRO A 392 12.88 -10.84 -19.77
C PRO A 392 11.56 -11.31 -19.12
N GLU A 393 10.51 -11.47 -19.94
CA GLU A 393 9.15 -11.76 -19.48
C GLU A 393 9.07 -13.04 -18.64
N GLN A 394 9.83 -14.06 -19.00
CA GLN A 394 9.85 -15.38 -18.35
C GLN A 394 10.31 -15.32 -16.88
N VAL A 395 11.17 -14.37 -16.53
CA VAL A 395 11.73 -14.21 -15.16
C VAL A 395 11.25 -12.94 -14.46
N ARG A 396 10.43 -12.13 -15.11
CA ARG A 396 9.96 -10.84 -14.61
C ARG A 396 9.16 -10.97 -13.31
N THR A 397 8.25 -11.94 -13.23
CA THR A 397 7.46 -12.20 -12.00
C THR A 397 8.37 -12.57 -10.83
N SER A 398 9.39 -13.41 -11.07
CA SER A 398 10.38 -13.76 -10.04
C SER A 398 11.23 -12.55 -9.63
N ALA A 399 11.60 -11.67 -10.57
CA ALA A 399 12.33 -10.45 -10.27
C ALA A 399 11.50 -9.49 -9.40
N PHE A 400 10.22 -9.29 -9.70
CA PHE A 400 9.31 -8.51 -8.86
C PHE A 400 9.18 -9.10 -7.46
N ALA A 401 8.95 -10.40 -7.32
CA ALA A 401 8.82 -11.05 -6.01
C ALA A 401 10.08 -10.90 -5.16
N ARG A 402 11.27 -11.10 -5.75
CA ARG A 402 12.55 -10.94 -5.05
C ARG A 402 12.85 -9.48 -4.69
N SER A 403 12.54 -8.53 -5.58
CA SER A 403 12.69 -7.11 -5.28
C SER A 403 11.80 -6.70 -4.11
N GLU A 404 10.55 -7.14 -4.08
CA GLU A 404 9.63 -6.82 -2.99
C GLU A 404 10.09 -7.42 -1.65
N THR A 405 10.60 -8.65 -1.67
CA THR A 405 11.18 -9.28 -0.47
C THR A 405 12.37 -8.47 0.06
N LEU A 406 13.30 -8.08 -0.82
CA LEU A 406 14.47 -7.28 -0.42
C LEU A 406 14.05 -5.92 0.16
N LEU A 407 13.11 -5.23 -0.49
CA LEU A 407 12.60 -3.95 -0.01
C LEU A 407 11.93 -4.07 1.36
N GLN A 408 11.23 -5.17 1.60
CA GLN A 408 10.60 -5.41 2.89
C GLN A 408 11.64 -5.73 3.99
N VAL A 409 12.65 -6.55 3.68
CA VAL A 409 13.75 -6.81 4.61
C VAL A 409 14.47 -5.50 4.96
N SER A 410 14.74 -4.65 3.97
CA SER A 410 15.37 -3.34 4.18
C SER A 410 14.53 -2.44 5.09
N TRP A 411 13.22 -2.44 4.92
CA TRP A 411 12.31 -1.69 5.77
C TRP A 411 12.36 -2.15 7.24
N VAL A 412 12.41 -3.46 7.46
CA VAL A 412 12.51 -4.03 8.81
C VAL A 412 13.87 -3.76 9.45
N LEU A 413 14.95 -3.87 8.70
CA LEU A 413 16.28 -3.53 9.20
C LEU A 413 16.34 -2.06 9.63
N GLY A 414 15.79 -1.15 8.83
CA GLY A 414 15.66 0.26 9.21
C GLY A 414 14.83 0.44 10.47
N GLY A 415 13.70 -0.24 10.57
CA GLY A 415 12.85 -0.22 11.75
C GLY A 415 13.54 -0.73 13.00
N ALA A 416 14.28 -1.83 12.90
CA ALA A 416 15.08 -2.37 14.01
C ALA A 416 16.12 -1.37 14.51
N VAL A 417 16.86 -0.72 13.60
CA VAL A 417 17.78 0.36 13.96
C VAL A 417 17.06 1.49 14.68
N GLY A 418 15.88 1.91 14.17
CA GLY A 418 15.08 2.98 14.78
C GLY A 418 14.55 2.67 16.19
N ILE A 419 14.30 1.39 16.49
CA ILE A 419 13.86 0.95 17.82
C ILE A 419 15.02 0.94 18.83
N VAL A 420 16.21 0.51 18.41
CA VAL A 420 17.36 0.32 19.29
C VAL A 420 18.10 1.65 19.57
N LEU A 421 18.03 2.60 18.65
CA LEU A 421 18.79 3.84 18.75
C LEU A 421 18.34 4.70 19.96
N PRO A 422 19.30 5.38 20.66
CA PRO A 422 18.97 6.38 21.68
C PRO A 422 18.05 7.48 21.13
N LEU A 423 17.07 7.94 21.93
CA LEU A 423 16.08 8.94 21.52
C LEU A 423 16.67 10.36 21.53
N ASN A 424 17.69 10.57 20.73
CA ASN A 424 18.30 11.87 20.46
C ASN A 424 18.00 12.26 19.00
N GLY A 425 17.31 13.39 18.81
CA GLY A 425 16.83 13.81 17.50
C GLY A 425 17.96 14.02 16.49
N THR A 426 19.01 14.74 16.88
CA THR A 426 20.17 15.02 16.00
C THR A 426 20.90 13.73 15.61
N LEU A 427 21.15 12.86 16.59
CA LEU A 427 21.80 11.56 16.34
C LEU A 427 20.95 10.70 15.41
N GLY A 428 19.64 10.61 15.65
CA GLY A 428 18.76 9.83 14.80
C GLY A 428 18.69 10.34 13.37
N LEU A 429 18.61 11.66 13.17
CA LEU A 429 18.59 12.24 11.82
C LEU A 429 19.96 12.14 11.12
N SER A 430 21.06 12.14 11.87
CA SER A 430 22.40 11.84 11.33
C SER A 430 22.48 10.39 10.83
N VAL A 431 21.93 9.43 11.58
CA VAL A 431 21.83 8.03 11.13
C VAL A 431 20.93 7.92 9.88
N ALA A 432 19.80 8.64 9.82
CA ALA A 432 18.96 8.72 8.65
C ALA A 432 19.73 9.23 7.42
N ALA A 433 20.50 10.30 7.58
CA ALA A 433 21.37 10.84 6.54
C ALA A 433 22.43 9.82 6.09
N ALA A 434 23.05 9.10 7.03
CA ALA A 434 24.05 8.07 6.72
C ALA A 434 23.48 6.90 5.93
N ILE A 435 22.27 6.42 6.27
CA ILE A 435 21.56 5.37 5.53
C ILE A 435 21.36 5.78 4.07
N ILE A 436 20.86 7.00 3.84
CA ILE A 436 20.62 7.49 2.47
C ILE A 436 21.93 7.82 1.74
N ALA A 437 22.94 8.35 2.42
CA ALA A 437 24.25 8.61 1.83
C ALA A 437 24.88 7.31 1.29
N ALA A 438 24.82 6.22 2.07
CA ALA A 438 25.30 4.91 1.63
C ALA A 438 24.56 4.43 0.37
N GLY A 439 23.22 4.57 0.33
CA GLY A 439 22.41 4.23 -0.85
C GLY A 439 22.72 5.10 -2.07
N TRP A 440 22.93 6.40 -1.87
CA TRP A 440 23.28 7.33 -2.95
C TRP A 440 24.66 7.04 -3.54
N LEU A 441 25.67 6.84 -2.67
CA LEU A 441 27.04 6.52 -3.10
C LEU A 441 27.10 5.22 -3.92
N THR A 442 26.39 4.17 -3.49
CA THR A 442 26.37 2.89 -4.24
C THR A 442 25.68 3.06 -5.60
N THR A 443 24.61 3.86 -5.68
CA THR A 443 23.89 4.13 -6.92
C THR A 443 24.73 4.96 -7.90
N VAL A 444 25.36 6.04 -7.43
CA VAL A 444 26.20 6.90 -8.27
C VAL A 444 27.42 6.15 -8.78
N ARG A 445 28.11 5.40 -7.90
CA ARG A 445 29.28 4.57 -8.32
C ARG A 445 28.90 3.55 -9.38
N GLY A 446 27.72 2.94 -9.26
CA GLY A 446 27.23 1.99 -10.24
C GLY A 446 26.92 2.62 -11.59
N LEU A 447 26.33 3.82 -11.60
CA LEU A 447 26.07 4.56 -12.84
C LEU A 447 27.36 5.05 -13.52
N ILE A 448 28.33 5.55 -12.75
CA ILE A 448 29.62 5.95 -13.29
C ILE A 448 30.38 4.72 -13.84
N GLY A 449 30.33 3.59 -13.13
CA GLY A 449 30.92 2.33 -13.60
C GLY A 449 30.33 1.85 -14.92
N SER A 450 29.00 1.88 -15.06
CA SER A 450 28.31 1.50 -16.30
C SER A 450 28.59 2.45 -17.47
N ALA A 451 28.72 3.75 -17.19
CA ALA A 451 29.11 4.74 -18.21
C ALA A 451 30.55 4.57 -18.70
N ARG A 452 31.47 4.17 -17.83
CA ARG A 452 32.90 3.94 -18.18
C ARG A 452 33.13 2.64 -18.98
N HIS A 453 32.25 1.63 -18.84
CA HIS A 453 32.39 0.34 -19.53
C HIS A 453 31.65 0.29 -20.86
N GLY A 454 31.21 1.41 -21.40
CA GLY A 454 30.66 1.60 -22.75
C GLY A 454 29.38 0.82 -23.03
N GLY A 455 28.25 1.54 -23.07
CA GLY A 455 27.01 1.20 -23.72
C GLY A 455 26.19 0.04 -23.13
N PRO A 456 24.86 0.08 -23.24
CA PRO A 456 24.02 -1.02 -22.81
C PRO A 456 24.37 -2.27 -23.63
N ALA A 457 24.92 -3.28 -22.97
CA ALA A 457 25.00 -4.61 -23.56
C ALA A 457 23.56 -5.04 -23.85
N ARG A 458 23.11 -4.87 -25.10
CA ARG A 458 21.90 -5.50 -25.59
C ARG A 458 22.01 -6.97 -25.23
N PRO A 459 21.00 -7.61 -24.62
CA PRO A 459 21.02 -9.04 -24.39
C PRO A 459 21.26 -9.68 -25.77
N ARG A 460 22.41 -10.33 -25.95
CA ARG A 460 22.64 -11.19 -27.09
C ARG A 460 21.71 -12.37 -26.94
N VAL A 461 20.59 -12.30 -27.63
CA VAL A 461 19.79 -13.48 -27.92
C VAL A 461 20.65 -14.34 -28.86
N ALA A 462 21.21 -15.41 -28.30
CA ALA A 462 21.79 -16.49 -29.07
C ALA A 462 20.79 -17.65 -29.06
#